data_e18fbca4f58d82e451d5236c5d7d4dae
#
_entry.id   e18fbca4f58d82e451d5236c5d7d4dae
#
_cell.length_a   1.000
_cell.length_b   1.000
_cell.length_c   1.000
_cell.angle_alpha   90.00
_cell.angle_beta   90.00
_cell.angle_gamma   90.00
#
_symmetry.space_group_name_H-M   'P 1'
#
loop_
_entity.id
_entity.type
_entity.pdbx_description
1 polymer ?
#
loop_
_entity_poly.entity_id
_entity_poly.type
_entity_poly.pdbx_seq_one_letter_code
_entity_poly.pdbx_strand_id
1 'polypeptide(L)'
;MPSARAIPALLLLLFCSSFSYAQRPGPEFWRKVSCQPLEPRTALEALEDKYTTVLLKGFTRITTVEVKGVRMDAVEMHELGNSARVKGAVIVLRDTGGRLEDNRAFIDYDELDPLLNAIDTLSRLDESSTKLAGFEGRYRTKGDFEIQVFRQTRSGNAVVLQTGICELATTSLTLDELAKVRALLQEVKARLDEIK
;
A
#
# COMPACT_ATOMS: atom_id res chain seq x y z
N MET A 1 29.58 58.41 57.11
CA MET A 1 30.26 57.57 56.09
C MET A 1 29.63 56.22 56.07
N PRO A 2 28.78 55.86 55.11
CA PRO A 2 28.32 54.50 54.94
C PRO A 2 28.89 53.89 53.65
N SER A 3 29.37 52.70 53.77
CA SER A 3 30.00 51.87 52.75
C SER A 3 28.92 51.29 51.82
N ALA A 4 29.08 51.48 50.50
CA ALA A 4 28.30 50.82 49.49
C ALA A 4 28.70 49.33 49.34
N ARG A 5 27.74 48.43 49.52
CA ARG A 5 27.88 46.99 49.21
C ARG A 5 27.42 46.78 47.78
N ALA A 6 28.36 46.32 46.94
CA ALA A 6 28.06 45.88 45.60
C ALA A 6 27.40 44.48 45.63
N ILE A 7 26.25 44.32 44.95
CA ILE A 7 25.57 43.07 44.72
C ILE A 7 26.05 42.53 43.36
N PRO A 8 26.58 41.32 43.28
CA PRO A 8 26.92 40.72 41.98
C PRO A 8 25.66 40.26 41.27
N ALA A 9 25.43 40.76 40.07
CA ALA A 9 24.39 40.28 39.16
C ALA A 9 24.69 38.87 38.68
N LEU A 10 23.90 37.93 39.14
CA LEU A 10 23.94 36.51 38.69
C LEU A 10 23.26 36.42 37.32
N LEU A 11 24.08 36.30 36.28
CA LEU A 11 23.61 36.10 34.89
C LEU A 11 23.16 34.64 34.74
N LEU A 12 21.82 34.44 34.77
CA LEU A 12 21.17 33.14 34.50
C LEU A 12 21.17 32.93 32.98
N LEU A 13 22.16 32.20 32.46
CA LEU A 13 22.18 31.70 31.09
C LEU A 13 21.14 30.58 30.97
N LEU A 14 19.94 30.90 30.48
CA LEU A 14 18.95 29.96 30.02
C LEU A 14 19.46 29.29 28.74
N PHE A 15 20.02 28.10 28.86
CA PHE A 15 20.24 27.19 27.76
C PHE A 15 18.88 26.69 27.26
N CYS A 16 18.28 27.39 26.27
CA CYS A 16 17.25 26.82 25.43
C CYS A 16 17.85 25.70 24.59
N SER A 17 17.86 24.48 25.13
CA SER A 17 18.10 23.30 24.33
C SER A 17 16.94 23.13 23.36
N SER A 18 17.12 23.64 22.15
CA SER A 18 16.24 23.36 21.00
C SER A 18 16.37 21.85 20.70
N PHE A 19 15.45 21.06 21.23
CA PHE A 19 15.24 19.70 20.73
C PHE A 19 14.76 19.83 19.29
N SER A 20 15.68 19.80 18.35
CA SER A 20 15.36 19.54 16.95
C SER A 20 14.77 18.14 16.90
N TYR A 21 13.45 18.06 16.88
CA TYR A 21 12.75 16.86 16.43
C TYR A 21 13.19 16.66 14.98
N ALA A 22 14.16 15.80 14.77
CA ALA A 22 14.44 15.27 13.45
C ALA A 22 13.15 14.60 12.98
N GLN A 23 12.40 15.30 12.15
CA GLN A 23 11.26 14.73 11.43
C GLN A 23 11.82 13.56 10.65
N ARG A 24 11.49 12.33 11.08
CA ARG A 24 11.74 11.14 10.28
C ARG A 24 11.08 11.37 8.95
N PRO A 25 11.79 11.29 7.84
CA PRO A 25 11.12 11.31 6.53
C PRO A 25 10.13 10.15 6.54
N GLY A 26 8.84 10.49 6.47
CA GLY A 26 7.78 9.50 6.30
C GLY A 26 7.96 8.77 4.97
N PRO A 27 7.22 7.69 4.72
CA PRO A 27 7.27 6.94 3.45
C PRO A 27 7.01 7.81 2.20
N GLU A 28 6.57 9.05 2.37
CA GLU A 28 6.35 10.02 1.29
C GLU A 28 7.63 10.53 0.60
N PHE A 29 8.81 10.32 1.20
CA PHE A 29 10.07 10.86 0.65
C PHE A 29 10.38 10.36 -0.78
N TRP A 30 9.83 9.23 -1.20
CA TRP A 30 10.13 8.59 -2.47
C TRP A 30 9.17 8.92 -3.60
N ARG A 31 8.11 9.71 -3.37
CA ARG A 31 7.09 10.01 -4.37
C ARG A 31 6.90 11.49 -4.66
N LYS A 32 7.68 12.03 -5.57
CA LYS A 32 7.19 13.09 -6.47
C LYS A 32 6.52 12.42 -7.66
N VAL A 33 5.29 11.97 -7.50
CA VAL A 33 4.49 11.51 -8.62
C VAL A 33 3.75 12.73 -9.18
N SER A 34 4.00 13.04 -10.45
CA SER A 34 3.13 13.94 -11.21
C SER A 34 1.75 13.28 -11.29
N CYS A 35 0.73 13.91 -10.74
CA CYS A 35 -0.66 13.45 -10.82
C CYS A 35 -1.27 13.72 -12.21
N GLN A 36 -0.56 13.35 -13.25
CA GLN A 36 -1.12 13.35 -14.60
C GLN A 36 -1.88 12.04 -14.85
N PRO A 37 -2.96 12.06 -15.63
CA PRO A 37 -3.59 10.84 -16.11
C PRO A 37 -2.51 9.95 -16.73
N LEU A 38 -2.28 8.79 -16.16
CA LEU A 38 -1.33 7.81 -16.68
C LEU A 38 -2.05 6.98 -17.72
N GLU A 39 -1.31 6.58 -18.76
CA GLU A 39 -1.79 5.54 -19.65
C GLU A 39 -2.11 4.27 -18.84
N PRO A 40 -3.19 3.55 -19.18
CA PRO A 40 -3.53 2.29 -18.54
C PRO A 40 -2.33 1.34 -18.56
N ARG A 41 -1.99 0.76 -17.43
CA ARG A 41 -0.85 -0.15 -17.30
C ARG A 41 -1.25 -1.61 -17.21
N THR A 42 -2.53 -1.85 -16.87
CA THR A 42 -3.13 -3.18 -16.87
C THR A 42 -4.16 -3.28 -17.99
N ALA A 43 -4.42 -4.50 -18.44
CA ALA A 43 -5.47 -4.75 -19.43
C ALA A 43 -6.87 -4.44 -18.87
N LEU A 44 -7.05 -4.63 -17.55
CA LEU A 44 -8.28 -4.26 -16.85
C LEU A 44 -8.50 -2.74 -16.85
N GLU A 45 -7.46 -1.94 -16.54
CA GLU A 45 -7.53 -0.46 -16.63
C GLU A 45 -7.84 0.00 -18.06
N ALA A 46 -7.16 -0.60 -19.03
CA ALA A 46 -7.38 -0.26 -20.43
C ALA A 46 -8.81 -0.51 -20.91
N LEU A 47 -9.50 -1.49 -20.33
CA LEU A 47 -10.93 -1.70 -20.60
C LEU A 47 -11.81 -0.71 -19.83
N GLU A 48 -11.52 -0.47 -18.54
CA GLU A 48 -12.31 0.44 -17.69
C GLU A 48 -12.29 1.87 -18.26
N ASP A 49 -11.18 2.29 -18.88
CA ASP A 49 -11.00 3.62 -19.46
C ASP A 49 -11.59 3.78 -20.87
N LYS A 50 -12.19 2.74 -21.44
CA LYS A 50 -12.83 2.84 -22.76
C LYS A 50 -14.08 3.70 -22.74
N TYR A 51 -14.17 4.58 -23.72
CA TYR A 51 -15.37 5.42 -23.97
C TYR A 51 -16.15 4.91 -25.18
N THR A 52 -17.41 5.34 -25.29
CA THR A 52 -18.28 5.09 -26.44
C THR A 52 -18.53 3.61 -26.76
N THR A 53 -18.33 2.72 -25.79
CA THR A 53 -18.60 1.30 -25.90
C THR A 53 -19.39 0.78 -24.70
N VAL A 54 -20.04 -0.36 -24.85
CA VAL A 54 -20.71 -1.04 -23.72
C VAL A 54 -19.73 -2.05 -23.14
N LEU A 55 -19.27 -1.77 -21.94
CA LEU A 55 -18.42 -2.67 -21.17
C LEU A 55 -19.27 -3.54 -20.25
N LEU A 56 -19.11 -4.86 -20.32
CA LEU A 56 -19.66 -5.79 -19.35
C LEU A 56 -18.60 -6.19 -18.34
N LYS A 57 -18.92 -6.01 -17.05
CA LYS A 57 -18.08 -6.39 -15.91
C LYS A 57 -18.80 -7.40 -15.05
N GLY A 58 -18.31 -8.63 -15.06
CA GLY A 58 -18.69 -9.65 -14.07
C GLY A 58 -17.74 -9.56 -12.87
N PHE A 59 -18.26 -9.73 -11.66
CA PHE A 59 -17.40 -9.76 -10.47
C PHE A 59 -17.94 -10.68 -9.38
N THR A 60 -17.02 -11.26 -8.60
CA THR A 60 -17.33 -12.02 -7.39
C THR A 60 -16.50 -11.44 -6.24
N ARG A 61 -17.17 -10.96 -5.20
CA ARG A 61 -16.51 -10.50 -3.98
C ARG A 61 -16.01 -11.68 -3.17
N ILE A 62 -14.75 -11.63 -2.79
CA ILE A 62 -14.16 -12.63 -1.91
C ILE A 62 -14.34 -12.18 -0.46
N THR A 63 -15.00 -13.03 0.33
CA THR A 63 -15.35 -12.74 1.73
C THR A 63 -15.00 -13.87 2.69
N THR A 64 -14.22 -14.82 2.23
CA THR A 64 -13.83 -16.02 3.01
C THR A 64 -12.96 -15.68 4.22
N VAL A 65 -12.20 -14.59 4.12
CA VAL A 65 -11.35 -14.08 5.20
C VAL A 65 -11.54 -12.58 5.30
N GLU A 66 -11.72 -12.08 6.50
CA GLU A 66 -11.80 -10.64 6.73
C GLU A 66 -10.43 -10.06 7.08
N VAL A 67 -10.02 -9.02 6.32
CA VAL A 67 -8.85 -8.19 6.62
C VAL A 67 -9.30 -6.75 6.69
N LYS A 68 -9.00 -6.09 7.80
CA LYS A 68 -9.44 -4.72 8.05
C LYS A 68 -9.01 -3.78 6.92
N GLY A 69 -9.99 -3.08 6.35
CA GLY A 69 -9.75 -2.09 5.30
C GLY A 69 -9.36 -2.66 3.93
N VAL A 70 -9.37 -3.98 3.75
CA VAL A 70 -9.05 -4.64 2.47
C VAL A 70 -10.27 -5.32 1.91
N ARG A 71 -10.59 -5.06 0.65
CA ARG A 71 -11.60 -5.78 -0.14
C ARG A 71 -10.97 -6.29 -1.43
N MET A 72 -11.33 -7.49 -1.83
CA MET A 72 -10.89 -8.07 -3.10
C MET A 72 -12.08 -8.62 -3.87
N ASP A 73 -12.13 -8.30 -5.16
CA ASP A 73 -13.13 -8.81 -6.09
C ASP A 73 -12.38 -9.53 -7.23
N ALA A 74 -12.78 -10.78 -7.54
CA ALA A 74 -12.40 -11.46 -8.79
C ALA A 74 -13.26 -10.86 -9.91
N VAL A 75 -12.65 -10.43 -10.99
CA VAL A 75 -13.35 -9.73 -12.08
C VAL A 75 -13.04 -10.32 -13.43
N GLU A 76 -14.05 -10.30 -14.31
CA GLU A 76 -13.92 -10.51 -15.76
C GLU A 76 -14.55 -9.31 -16.46
N MET A 77 -13.88 -8.77 -17.46
CA MET A 77 -14.37 -7.66 -18.25
C MET A 77 -14.26 -7.96 -19.74
N HIS A 78 -15.24 -7.53 -20.51
CA HIS A 78 -15.17 -7.52 -21.97
C HIS A 78 -16.10 -6.45 -22.55
N GLU A 79 -15.76 -6.02 -23.74
CA GLU A 79 -16.58 -5.12 -24.55
C GLU A 79 -17.66 -5.93 -25.27
N LEU A 80 -18.93 -5.51 -25.19
CA LEU A 80 -20.00 -6.18 -25.91
C LEU A 80 -19.78 -6.05 -27.43
N GLY A 81 -19.84 -7.20 -28.11
CA GLY A 81 -19.50 -7.29 -29.53
C GLY A 81 -18.03 -7.67 -29.81
N ASN A 82 -17.20 -7.76 -28.78
CA ASN A 82 -15.84 -8.26 -28.87
C ASN A 82 -15.71 -9.59 -28.10
N SER A 83 -15.02 -10.58 -28.65
CA SER A 83 -14.79 -11.86 -28.00
C SER A 83 -13.66 -11.85 -26.97
N ALA A 84 -12.79 -10.82 -27.01
CA ALA A 84 -11.67 -10.71 -26.09
C ALA A 84 -12.16 -10.42 -24.66
N ARG A 85 -11.77 -11.28 -23.73
CA ARG A 85 -12.09 -11.15 -22.30
C ARG A 85 -10.80 -10.93 -21.51
N VAL A 86 -10.86 -10.05 -20.54
CA VAL A 86 -9.78 -9.79 -19.60
C VAL A 86 -10.26 -10.16 -18.21
N LYS A 87 -9.45 -10.91 -17.47
CA LYS A 87 -9.75 -11.32 -16.12
C LYS A 87 -8.62 -10.96 -15.15
N GLY A 88 -8.97 -10.73 -13.88
CA GLY A 88 -8.01 -10.39 -12.84
C GLY A 88 -8.69 -10.02 -11.54
N ALA A 89 -7.97 -9.30 -10.68
CA ALA A 89 -8.43 -8.85 -9.38
C ALA A 89 -8.62 -7.33 -9.33
N VAL A 90 -9.60 -6.89 -8.56
CA VAL A 90 -9.69 -5.50 -8.09
C VAL A 90 -9.48 -5.51 -6.59
N ILE A 91 -8.43 -4.82 -6.14
CA ILE A 91 -8.13 -4.62 -4.72
C ILE A 91 -8.55 -3.22 -4.35
N VAL A 92 -9.35 -3.10 -3.29
CA VAL A 92 -9.82 -1.83 -2.75
C VAL A 92 -9.32 -1.69 -1.34
N LEU A 93 -8.59 -0.61 -1.06
CA LEU A 93 -8.20 -0.23 0.29
C LEU A 93 -9.08 0.90 0.78
N ARG A 94 -9.71 0.71 1.94
CA ARG A 94 -10.42 1.77 2.64
C ARG A 94 -9.44 2.51 3.52
N ASP A 95 -9.32 3.79 3.30
CA ASP A 95 -8.52 4.65 4.18
C ASP A 95 -9.13 4.66 5.59
N THR A 96 -8.33 4.33 6.59
CA THR A 96 -8.73 4.39 8.00
C THR A 96 -8.86 5.83 8.52
N GLY A 97 -8.48 6.83 7.73
CA GLY A 97 -8.51 8.26 8.05
C GLY A 97 -9.88 8.94 7.91
N GLY A 98 -10.94 8.20 7.60
CA GLY A 98 -12.32 8.73 7.56
C GLY A 98 -12.73 9.38 6.23
N ARG A 99 -11.91 9.35 5.19
CA ARG A 99 -12.31 9.69 3.83
C ARG A 99 -13.00 8.49 3.18
N LEU A 100 -14.16 8.74 2.58
CA LEU A 100 -15.00 7.71 1.97
C LEU A 100 -14.52 7.26 0.57
N GLU A 101 -13.39 7.73 0.11
CA GLU A 101 -12.87 7.42 -1.22
C GLU A 101 -12.13 6.08 -1.19
N ASP A 102 -12.77 5.09 -1.79
CA ASP A 102 -12.18 3.78 -2.03
C ASP A 102 -11.15 3.89 -3.16
N ASN A 103 -9.86 3.87 -2.84
CA ASN A 103 -8.82 3.72 -3.84
C ASN A 103 -8.67 2.25 -4.23
N ARG A 104 -8.66 1.99 -5.52
CA ARG A 104 -8.60 0.65 -6.10
C ARG A 104 -7.34 0.47 -6.94
N ALA A 105 -6.87 -0.76 -6.99
CA ALA A 105 -5.83 -1.22 -7.89
C ALA A 105 -6.34 -2.40 -8.70
N PHE A 106 -5.96 -2.44 -9.97
CA PHE A 106 -6.25 -3.54 -10.88
C PHE A 106 -5.02 -4.44 -10.99
N ILE A 107 -5.25 -5.74 -10.91
CA ILE A 107 -4.23 -6.78 -11.04
C ILE A 107 -4.65 -7.70 -12.17
N ASP A 108 -3.92 -7.72 -13.27
CA ASP A 108 -4.18 -8.66 -14.34
C ASP A 108 -3.93 -10.09 -13.88
N TYR A 109 -4.58 -11.06 -14.53
CA TYR A 109 -4.50 -12.46 -14.12
C TYR A 109 -3.05 -12.99 -14.12
N ASP A 110 -2.21 -12.56 -15.07
CA ASP A 110 -0.81 -12.96 -15.18
C ASP A 110 0.09 -12.42 -14.05
N GLU A 111 -0.38 -11.39 -13.32
CA GLU A 111 0.34 -10.82 -12.18
C GLU A 111 0.03 -11.55 -10.85
N LEU A 112 -1.02 -12.40 -10.78
CA LEU A 112 -1.45 -13.02 -9.52
C LEU A 112 -0.40 -13.97 -8.94
N ASP A 113 0.19 -14.85 -9.76
CA ASP A 113 1.25 -15.75 -9.29
C ASP A 113 2.54 -15.01 -8.88
N PRO A 114 3.06 -14.04 -9.65
CA PRO A 114 4.14 -13.16 -9.19
C PRO A 114 3.84 -12.45 -7.86
N LEU A 115 2.63 -11.93 -7.68
CA LEU A 115 2.21 -11.25 -6.45
C LEU A 115 2.16 -12.21 -5.26
N LEU A 116 1.60 -13.40 -5.41
CA LEU A 116 1.60 -14.44 -4.37
C LEU A 116 3.01 -14.82 -3.93
N ASN A 117 3.91 -15.03 -4.90
CA ASN A 117 5.33 -15.33 -4.64
C ASN A 117 6.06 -14.17 -3.95
N ALA A 118 5.72 -12.93 -4.32
CA ALA A 118 6.27 -11.73 -3.68
C ALA A 118 5.83 -11.63 -2.21
N ILE A 119 4.56 -11.93 -1.90
CA ILE A 119 4.07 -11.96 -0.51
C ILE A 119 4.84 -13.01 0.30
N ASP A 120 5.04 -14.21 -0.26
CA ASP A 120 5.82 -15.27 0.41
C ASP A 120 7.26 -14.84 0.68
N THR A 121 7.87 -14.10 -0.24
CA THR A 121 9.23 -13.58 -0.10
C THR A 121 9.29 -12.49 0.96
N LEU A 122 8.38 -11.51 0.90
CA LEU A 122 8.32 -10.40 1.85
C LEU A 122 8.03 -10.88 3.28
N SER A 123 7.19 -11.92 3.44
CA SER A 123 6.85 -12.48 4.76
C SER A 123 8.03 -13.15 5.46
N ARG A 124 9.08 -13.53 4.73
CA ARG A 124 10.31 -14.17 5.26
C ARG A 124 11.43 -13.18 5.56
N LEU A 125 11.23 -11.90 5.27
CA LEU A 125 12.25 -10.89 5.59
C LEU A 125 12.46 -10.76 7.10
N ASP A 126 13.70 -10.81 7.51
CA ASP A 126 14.14 -10.70 8.90
C ASP A 126 15.44 -9.87 9.03
N GLU A 127 16.00 -9.86 10.22
CA GLU A 127 17.23 -9.12 10.53
C GLU A 127 18.44 -9.61 9.73
N SER A 128 18.43 -10.85 9.25
CA SER A 128 19.52 -11.44 8.47
C SER A 128 19.47 -11.03 7.00
N SER A 129 18.33 -10.47 6.54
CA SER A 129 18.11 -10.06 5.14
C SER A 129 19.03 -8.91 4.69
N THR A 130 19.63 -8.17 5.64
CA THR A 130 20.61 -7.12 5.38
C THR A 130 21.61 -7.01 6.53
N LYS A 131 22.80 -6.46 6.26
CA LYS A 131 23.80 -6.16 7.28
C LYS A 131 23.54 -4.83 8.02
N LEU A 132 22.52 -4.09 7.62
CA LEU A 132 22.16 -2.81 8.23
C LEU A 132 21.12 -3.01 9.33
N ALA A 133 21.00 -2.04 10.24
CA ALA A 133 20.10 -2.12 11.40
C ALA A 133 18.61 -2.09 11.03
N GLY A 134 18.24 -1.65 9.84
CA GLY A 134 16.88 -1.61 9.33
C GLY A 134 16.79 -2.12 7.91
N PHE A 135 15.64 -2.59 7.53
CA PHE A 135 15.33 -2.98 6.16
C PHE A 135 13.92 -2.52 5.75
N GLU A 136 13.74 -2.41 4.46
CA GLU A 136 12.46 -2.27 3.79
C GLU A 136 12.45 -3.19 2.56
N GLY A 137 11.49 -4.09 2.49
CA GLY A 137 11.19 -4.89 1.32
C GLY A 137 9.91 -4.36 0.67
N ARG A 138 9.89 -4.29 -0.65
CA ARG A 138 8.75 -3.74 -1.40
C ARG A 138 8.48 -4.53 -2.67
N TYR A 139 7.20 -4.74 -2.95
CA TYR A 139 6.70 -5.22 -4.24
C TYR A 139 5.56 -4.34 -4.72
N ARG A 140 5.56 -4.01 -6.01
CA ARG A 140 4.53 -3.19 -6.64
C ARG A 140 4.09 -3.83 -7.95
N THR A 141 2.78 -3.90 -8.16
CA THR A 141 2.15 -4.39 -9.39
C THR A 141 2.06 -3.28 -10.44
N LYS A 142 1.74 -3.62 -11.68
CA LYS A 142 1.52 -2.64 -12.76
C LYS A 142 0.38 -1.67 -12.40
N GLY A 143 -0.72 -2.16 -11.81
CA GLY A 143 -1.88 -1.37 -11.42
C GLY A 143 -1.75 -0.69 -10.04
N ASP A 144 -0.52 -0.41 -9.59
CA ASP A 144 -0.22 0.38 -8.39
C ASP A 144 -0.71 -0.18 -7.05
N PHE A 145 -0.89 -1.49 -6.96
CA PHE A 145 -0.94 -2.14 -5.66
C PHE A 145 0.49 -2.35 -5.15
N GLU A 146 0.77 -1.86 -3.95
CA GLU A 146 2.09 -1.96 -3.34
C GLU A 146 2.01 -2.59 -1.97
N ILE A 147 2.95 -3.49 -1.69
CA ILE A 147 3.17 -4.12 -0.40
C ILE A 147 4.56 -3.72 0.09
N GLN A 148 4.63 -3.14 1.27
CA GLN A 148 5.89 -2.81 1.93
C GLN A 148 5.96 -3.59 3.25
N VAL A 149 7.12 -4.21 3.52
CA VAL A 149 7.46 -4.82 4.79
C VAL A 149 8.71 -4.15 5.31
N PHE A 150 8.66 -3.62 6.51
CA PHE A 150 9.80 -2.94 7.11
C PHE A 150 9.93 -3.29 8.59
N ARG A 151 11.15 -3.20 9.08
CA ARG A 151 11.43 -3.43 10.48
C ARG A 151 11.05 -2.22 11.32
N GLN A 152 10.22 -2.47 12.31
CA GLN A 152 9.87 -1.49 13.34
C GLN A 152 10.64 -1.80 14.63
N THR A 153 11.51 -0.89 15.08
CA THR A 153 12.54 -1.08 16.11
C THR A 153 12.08 -1.63 17.47
N ARG A 154 10.80 -1.74 17.75
CA ARG A 154 10.27 -2.23 19.05
C ARG A 154 9.17 -3.30 18.94
N SER A 155 8.59 -3.52 17.79
CA SER A 155 7.40 -4.38 17.61
C SER A 155 7.54 -5.44 16.52
N GLY A 156 8.76 -5.66 16.00
CA GLY A 156 8.97 -6.60 14.90
C GLY A 156 8.74 -5.97 13.52
N ASN A 157 8.34 -6.77 12.54
CA ASN A 157 8.06 -6.31 11.20
C ASN A 157 6.65 -5.71 11.11
N ALA A 158 6.51 -4.60 10.42
CA ALA A 158 5.25 -4.00 10.06
C ALA A 158 5.04 -4.10 8.54
N VAL A 159 3.78 -4.20 8.14
CA VAL A 159 3.35 -4.27 6.75
C VAL A 159 2.50 -3.06 6.43
N VAL A 160 2.72 -2.45 5.27
CA VAL A 160 1.84 -1.42 4.71
C VAL A 160 1.39 -1.88 3.33
N LEU A 161 0.09 -1.88 3.12
CA LEU A 161 -0.50 -1.98 1.79
C LEU A 161 -0.86 -0.59 1.31
N GLN A 162 -0.70 -0.39 0.01
CA GLN A 162 -1.00 0.89 -0.63
C GLN A 162 -1.61 0.67 -2.01
N THR A 163 -2.60 1.51 -2.35
CA THR A 163 -3.17 1.62 -3.71
C THR A 163 -3.18 3.07 -4.14
N GLY A 164 -3.24 3.29 -5.44
CA GLY A 164 -3.31 4.61 -6.04
C GLY A 164 -1.96 5.27 -6.29
N ILE A 165 -1.96 6.34 -7.07
CA ILE A 165 -0.76 7.09 -7.47
C ILE A 165 -0.78 8.49 -6.87
N CYS A 166 -1.90 9.18 -6.96
CA CYS A 166 -2.09 10.57 -6.55
C CYS A 166 -2.78 10.67 -5.20
N GLU A 167 -3.87 9.96 -5.05
CA GLU A 167 -4.57 9.78 -3.79
C GLU A 167 -4.25 8.38 -3.30
N LEU A 168 -3.41 8.31 -2.29
CA LEU A 168 -2.94 7.05 -1.77
C LEU A 168 -3.87 6.57 -0.67
N ALA A 169 -4.51 5.42 -0.88
CA ALA A 169 -5.11 4.68 0.23
C ALA A 169 -4.05 3.76 0.82
N THR A 170 -3.92 3.77 2.13
CA THR A 170 -2.98 2.93 2.85
C THR A 170 -3.67 2.20 3.99
N THR A 171 -3.22 0.98 4.26
CA THR A 171 -3.60 0.24 5.46
C THR A 171 -2.37 -0.44 6.07
N SER A 172 -2.27 -0.40 7.41
CA SER A 172 -1.18 -1.05 8.15
C SER A 172 -1.66 -2.39 8.68
N LEU A 173 -0.87 -3.43 8.47
CA LEU A 173 -1.15 -4.81 8.81
C LEU A 173 0.00 -5.41 9.61
N THR A 174 -0.29 -6.51 10.28
CA THR A 174 0.71 -7.45 10.80
C THR A 174 1.11 -8.47 9.72
N LEU A 175 2.16 -9.26 9.97
CA LEU A 175 2.51 -10.38 9.08
C LEU A 175 1.41 -11.44 9.02
N ASP A 176 0.69 -11.68 10.14
CA ASP A 176 -0.44 -12.62 10.16
C ASP A 176 -1.60 -12.13 9.29
N GLU A 177 -1.85 -10.82 9.28
CA GLU A 177 -2.85 -10.22 8.39
C GLU A 177 -2.40 -10.23 6.93
N LEU A 178 -1.09 -10.10 6.65
CA LEU A 178 -0.55 -10.29 5.30
C LEU A 178 -0.78 -11.72 4.80
N ALA A 179 -0.65 -12.73 5.67
CA ALA A 179 -0.99 -14.11 5.32
C ALA A 179 -2.49 -14.27 4.96
N LYS A 180 -3.39 -13.52 5.62
CA LYS A 180 -4.80 -13.48 5.25
C LYS A 180 -5.03 -12.79 3.89
N VAL A 181 -4.31 -11.71 3.59
CA VAL A 181 -4.32 -11.06 2.26
C VAL A 181 -3.90 -12.05 1.19
N ARG A 182 -2.85 -12.84 1.45
CA ARG A 182 -2.42 -13.91 0.56
C ARG A 182 -3.52 -14.95 0.30
N ALA A 183 -4.22 -15.37 1.36
CA ALA A 183 -5.32 -16.34 1.24
C ALA A 183 -6.47 -15.77 0.38
N LEU A 184 -6.82 -14.49 0.54
CA LEU A 184 -7.81 -13.81 -0.32
C LEU A 184 -7.39 -13.81 -1.79
N LEU A 185 -6.11 -13.53 -2.08
CA LEU A 185 -5.59 -13.55 -3.46
C LEU A 185 -5.61 -14.96 -4.07
N GLN A 186 -5.33 -15.99 -3.26
CA GLN A 186 -5.46 -17.39 -3.70
C GLN A 186 -6.91 -17.74 -4.07
N GLU A 187 -7.87 -17.29 -3.27
CA GLU A 187 -9.30 -17.48 -3.55
C GLU A 187 -9.73 -16.73 -4.82
N VAL A 188 -9.26 -15.47 -5.00
CA VAL A 188 -9.47 -14.71 -6.25
C VAL A 188 -8.98 -15.52 -7.43
N LYS A 189 -7.74 -16.03 -7.36
CA LYS A 189 -7.14 -16.82 -8.44
C LYS A 189 -7.95 -18.10 -8.71
N ALA A 190 -8.34 -18.83 -7.68
CA ALA A 190 -9.16 -20.03 -7.82
C ALA A 190 -10.49 -19.76 -8.54
N ARG A 191 -11.17 -18.63 -8.21
CA ARG A 191 -12.40 -18.21 -8.90
C ARG A 191 -12.18 -17.86 -10.36
N LEU A 192 -11.05 -17.24 -10.68
CA LEU A 192 -10.70 -16.89 -12.05
C LEU A 192 -10.26 -18.11 -12.88
N ASP A 193 -9.71 -19.14 -12.24
CA ASP A 193 -9.35 -20.41 -12.88
C ASP A 193 -10.60 -21.23 -13.30
N GLU A 194 -11.72 -21.05 -12.61
CA GLU A 194 -13.02 -21.66 -12.95
C GLU A 194 -13.65 -21.06 -14.22
N ILE A 195 -13.27 -19.84 -14.61
CA ILE A 195 -13.79 -19.14 -15.81
C ILE A 195 -13.05 -19.67 -17.04
N LYS A 196 -13.79 -20.35 -17.91
CA LYS A 196 -13.29 -20.94 -19.18
C LYS A 196 -13.32 -19.92 -20.32
#